data_c014f2f0ee131d7f3edc970bf98d058c
#
_entry.id   c014f2f0ee131d7f3edc970bf98d058c
#
_cell.length_a   1.000
_cell.length_b   1.000
_cell.length_c   1.000
_cell.angle_alpha   90.00
_cell.angle_beta   90.00
_cell.angle_gamma   90.00
#
_symmetry.space_group_name_H-M   'P 1'
#
loop_
_entity.id
_entity.type
_entity.pdbx_description
1 polymer ?
#
loop_
_entity_poly.entity_id
_entity_poly.type
_entity_poly.pdbx_seq_one_letter_code
_entity_poly.pdbx_strand_id
1 'polypeptide(L)'
;KLFVRYVDVVRGKMSEAKEILKKITRVYTEKIPGETYGIYYNEIPSTSSGRDITIVSFFDKYAWMGNDDGFDAKYDEIFGKGSAAAMWTAWQAVTVAQECEIWEYQEELSGLPPLVKAAERK
;
A
#
# COMPACT_ATOMS: atom_id res chain seq x y z
N LYS A 1 -5.11 -2.03 13.53
CA LYS A 1 -3.77 -1.47 13.31
C LYS A 1 -3.58 -1.11 11.85
N LEU A 2 -2.73 -0.14 11.59
CA LEU A 2 -2.35 0.28 10.26
C LEU A 2 -0.87 -0.04 10.02
N PHE A 3 -0.59 -0.71 8.91
CA PHE A 3 0.76 -0.79 8.39
C PHE A 3 0.92 0.31 7.35
N VAL A 4 1.76 1.28 7.63
CA VAL A 4 1.92 2.47 6.80
C VAL A 4 3.29 2.42 6.13
N ARG A 5 3.28 2.47 4.80
CA ARG A 5 4.50 2.49 4.00
C ARG A 5 4.59 3.83 3.28
N TYR A 6 5.64 4.58 3.56
CA TYR A 6 5.96 5.81 2.85
C TYR A 6 6.93 5.52 1.73
N VAL A 7 6.64 6.03 0.56
CA VAL A 7 7.46 5.78 -0.64
C VAL A 7 7.93 7.11 -1.21
N ASP A 8 9.25 7.21 -1.39
CA ASP A 8 9.89 8.34 -2.07
C ASP A 8 10.14 7.93 -3.52
N VAL A 9 9.54 8.65 -4.45
CA VAL A 9 9.59 8.33 -5.88
C VAL A 9 10.69 9.16 -6.54
N VAL A 10 11.44 8.53 -7.44
CA VAL A 10 12.45 9.21 -8.24
C VAL A 10 11.79 10.33 -9.03
N ARG A 11 12.42 11.50 -9.06
CA ARG A 11 11.90 12.68 -9.75
C ARG A 11 11.59 12.37 -11.21
N GLY A 12 10.37 12.67 -11.64
CA GLY A 12 9.90 12.42 -13.00
C GLY A 12 9.41 11.00 -13.26
N LYS A 13 9.40 10.13 -12.25
CA LYS A 13 8.99 8.73 -12.39
C LYS A 13 7.64 8.40 -11.77
N MET A 14 6.87 9.41 -11.36
CA MET A 14 5.57 9.19 -10.71
C MET A 14 4.59 8.43 -11.61
N SER A 15 4.55 8.72 -12.91
CA SER A 15 3.65 8.00 -13.83
C SER A 15 3.97 6.52 -13.92
N GLU A 16 5.26 6.16 -13.95
CA GLU A 16 5.69 4.76 -13.96
C GLU A 16 5.38 4.07 -12.65
N ALA A 17 5.59 4.76 -11.52
CA ALA A 17 5.22 4.22 -10.20
C ALA A 17 3.71 3.95 -10.12
N LYS A 18 2.88 4.86 -10.63
CA LYS A 18 1.42 4.68 -10.68
C LYS A 18 1.01 3.47 -11.50
N GLU A 19 1.63 3.27 -12.66
CA GLU A 19 1.31 2.12 -13.51
C GLU A 19 1.68 0.79 -12.83
N ILE A 20 2.80 0.75 -12.11
CA ILE A 20 3.18 -0.43 -11.34
C ILE A 20 2.15 -0.70 -10.24
N LEU A 21 1.73 0.33 -9.50
CA LEU A 21 0.73 0.20 -8.44
C LEU A 21 -0.62 -0.26 -8.97
N LYS A 22 -1.03 0.17 -10.16
CA LYS A 22 -2.26 -0.31 -10.81
C LYS A 22 -2.22 -1.81 -11.07
N LYS A 23 -1.09 -2.31 -11.54
CA LYS A 23 -0.90 -3.75 -11.78
C LYS A 23 -0.93 -4.55 -10.48
N ILE A 24 -0.27 -4.04 -9.43
CA ILE A 24 -0.30 -4.66 -8.11
C ILE A 24 -1.74 -4.73 -7.59
N THR A 25 -2.48 -3.64 -7.70
CA THR A 25 -3.88 -3.58 -7.26
C THR A 25 -4.76 -4.56 -8.03
N ARG A 26 -4.53 -4.73 -9.33
CA ARG A 26 -5.25 -5.72 -10.12
C ARG A 26 -5.07 -7.14 -9.58
N VAL A 27 -3.84 -7.49 -9.19
CA VAL A 27 -3.55 -8.80 -8.59
C VAL A 27 -4.33 -9.00 -7.30
N TYR A 28 -4.31 -8.01 -6.40
CA TYR A 28 -5.06 -8.10 -5.16
C TYR A 28 -6.56 -8.20 -5.39
N THR A 29 -7.10 -7.39 -6.29
CA THR A 29 -8.53 -7.39 -6.58
C THR A 29 -8.99 -8.73 -7.16
N GLU A 30 -8.23 -9.30 -8.08
CA GLU A 30 -8.62 -10.53 -8.78
C GLU A 30 -8.26 -11.82 -8.04
N LYS A 31 -7.15 -11.84 -7.30
CA LYS A 31 -6.57 -13.07 -6.75
C LYS A 31 -6.45 -13.10 -5.23
N ILE A 32 -6.45 -11.95 -4.57
CA ILE A 32 -6.26 -11.85 -3.12
C ILE A 32 -7.30 -10.86 -2.55
N PRO A 33 -8.60 -11.13 -2.70
CA PRO A 33 -9.63 -10.12 -2.39
C PRO A 33 -9.81 -9.84 -0.90
N GLY A 34 -9.18 -10.62 -0.01
CA GLY A 34 -9.27 -10.40 1.43
C GLY A 34 -8.39 -9.27 1.95
N GLU A 35 -7.45 -8.78 1.16
CA GLU A 35 -6.56 -7.71 1.57
C GLU A 35 -7.21 -6.34 1.38
N THR A 36 -7.05 -5.48 2.40
CA THR A 36 -7.59 -4.12 2.37
C THR A 36 -6.44 -3.13 2.53
N TYR A 37 -6.29 -2.25 1.53
CA TYR A 37 -5.30 -1.18 1.61
C TYR A 37 -5.76 0.03 0.81
N GLY A 38 -5.19 1.20 1.14
CA GLY A 38 -5.39 2.43 0.40
C GLY A 38 -4.07 3.02 -0.05
N ILE A 39 -4.09 3.70 -1.17
CA ILE A 39 -2.93 4.41 -1.70
C ILE A 39 -3.25 5.90 -1.76
N TYR A 40 -2.39 6.72 -1.19
CA TYR A 40 -2.57 8.17 -1.10
C TYR A 40 -1.38 8.89 -1.70
N TYR A 41 -1.65 9.97 -2.41
CA TYR A 41 -0.63 10.88 -2.90
C TYR A 41 -0.50 12.06 -1.97
N ASN A 42 0.73 12.54 -1.81
CA ASN A 42 0.98 13.80 -1.12
C ASN A 42 0.72 14.96 -2.09
N GLU A 43 -0.41 15.62 -1.94
CA GLU A 43 -0.80 16.75 -2.82
C GLU A 43 0.04 18.01 -2.59
N ILE A 44 0.62 18.14 -1.39
CA ILE A 44 1.50 19.27 -1.06
C ILE A 44 2.84 18.67 -0.60
N PRO A 45 3.66 18.19 -1.55
CA PRO A 45 4.91 17.54 -1.19
C PRO A 45 5.89 18.51 -0.59
N SER A 46 6.46 18.10 0.56
CA SER A 46 7.61 18.78 1.13
C SER A 46 8.86 18.26 0.45
N THR A 47 9.75 19.15 0.06
CA THR A 47 11.00 18.78 -0.61
C THR A 47 11.92 17.90 0.24
N SER A 48 11.70 17.86 1.54
CA SER A 48 12.52 17.10 2.49
C SER A 48 11.85 15.85 3.03
N SER A 49 10.58 15.58 2.71
CA SER A 49 9.83 14.52 3.37
C SER A 49 10.08 13.12 2.80
N GLY A 50 10.41 13.01 1.52
CA GLY A 50 10.54 11.71 0.86
C GLY A 50 9.24 10.89 0.87
N ARG A 51 8.09 11.55 1.01
CA ARG A 51 6.80 10.90 1.19
C ARG A 51 5.84 11.29 0.07
N ASP A 52 6.12 10.79 -1.12
CA ASP A 52 5.30 11.10 -2.30
C ASP A 52 4.04 10.24 -2.36
N ILE A 53 4.16 8.98 -1.95
CA ILE A 53 3.07 8.02 -1.92
C ILE A 53 3.02 7.38 -0.53
N THR A 54 1.83 7.19 0.00
CA THR A 54 1.61 6.44 1.22
C THR A 54 0.68 5.27 0.93
N ILE A 55 1.12 4.08 1.29
CA ILE A 55 0.32 2.85 1.19
C ILE A 55 -0.06 2.43 2.59
N VAL A 56 -1.37 2.35 2.85
CA VAL A 56 -1.90 2.01 4.17
C VAL A 56 -2.64 0.69 4.10
N SER A 57 -2.17 -0.30 4.83
CA SER A 57 -2.82 -1.61 4.96
C SER A 57 -3.44 -1.75 6.34
N PHE A 58 -4.61 -2.38 6.40
CA PHE A 58 -5.34 -2.61 7.66
C PHE A 58 -5.13 -4.04 8.12
N PHE A 59 -4.83 -4.23 9.40
CA PHE A 59 -4.66 -5.57 9.96
C PHE A 59 -5.02 -5.58 11.45
N ASP A 60 -5.40 -6.75 11.96
CA ASP A 60 -5.78 -6.91 13.36
C ASP A 60 -4.66 -7.54 14.21
N LYS A 61 -3.94 -8.50 13.65
CA LYS A 61 -2.94 -9.28 14.37
C LYS A 61 -1.59 -9.23 13.65
N TYR A 62 -0.52 -9.15 14.42
CA TYR A 62 0.84 -9.13 13.86
C TYR A 62 1.19 -10.36 13.02
N ALA A 63 0.53 -11.50 13.24
CA ALA A 63 0.72 -12.67 12.41
C ALA A 63 0.43 -12.44 10.93
N TRP A 64 -0.42 -11.44 10.60
CA TRP A 64 -0.68 -11.04 9.22
C TRP A 64 0.59 -10.64 8.48
N MET A 65 1.56 -10.02 9.14
CA MET A 65 2.79 -9.54 8.51
C MET A 65 3.70 -10.67 8.02
N GLY A 66 3.58 -11.85 8.61
CA GLY A 66 4.34 -13.03 8.20
C GLY A 66 3.60 -13.93 7.22
N ASN A 67 2.42 -13.53 6.79
CA ASN A 67 1.59 -14.34 5.92
C ASN A 67 2.05 -14.25 4.47
N ASP A 68 2.33 -15.41 3.85
CA ASP A 68 2.65 -15.49 2.42
C ASP A 68 1.34 -15.66 1.66
N ASP A 69 0.92 -14.62 0.96
CA ASP A 69 -0.30 -14.62 0.15
C ASP A 69 -0.09 -15.13 -1.28
N GLY A 70 1.14 -15.52 -1.64
CA GLY A 70 1.47 -16.01 -2.97
C GLY A 70 1.38 -14.94 -4.05
N PHE A 71 1.63 -13.68 -3.69
CA PHE A 71 1.47 -12.54 -4.59
C PHE A 71 2.25 -12.70 -5.90
N ASP A 72 3.53 -13.07 -5.83
CA ASP A 72 4.38 -13.15 -7.01
C ASP A 72 3.88 -14.19 -8.02
N ALA A 73 3.48 -15.37 -7.55
CA ALA A 73 2.91 -16.40 -8.42
C ALA A 73 1.59 -15.94 -9.03
N LYS A 74 0.76 -15.27 -8.28
CA LYS A 74 -0.53 -14.73 -8.76
C LYS A 74 -0.34 -13.59 -9.76
N TYR A 75 0.67 -12.77 -9.56
CA TYR A 75 1.06 -11.74 -10.53
C TYR A 75 1.47 -12.38 -11.86
N ASP A 76 2.30 -13.41 -11.80
CA ASP A 76 2.74 -14.14 -12.98
C ASP A 76 1.58 -14.80 -13.74
N GLU A 77 0.55 -15.27 -13.02
CA GLU A 77 -0.64 -15.83 -13.66
C GLU A 77 -1.38 -14.80 -14.53
N ILE A 78 -1.39 -13.55 -14.12
CA ILE A 78 -2.08 -12.48 -14.84
C ILE A 78 -1.21 -11.91 -15.96
N PHE A 79 0.06 -11.64 -15.68
CA PHE A 79 0.94 -10.86 -16.57
C PHE A 79 1.99 -11.69 -17.29
N GLY A 80 2.14 -12.98 -16.94
CA GLY A 80 3.09 -13.89 -17.56
C GLY A 80 4.24 -14.29 -16.66
N LYS A 81 4.83 -15.44 -16.93
CA LYS A 81 5.94 -16.01 -16.14
C LYS A 81 7.12 -15.04 -16.08
N GLY A 82 7.61 -14.79 -14.87
CA GLY A 82 8.76 -13.90 -14.64
C GLY A 82 8.39 -12.43 -14.56
N SER A 83 7.12 -12.06 -14.79
CA SER A 83 6.70 -10.66 -14.78
C SER A 83 6.73 -10.04 -13.37
N ALA A 84 6.50 -10.82 -12.30
CA ALA A 84 6.58 -10.32 -10.95
C ALA A 84 8.00 -9.87 -10.61
N ALA A 85 9.01 -10.67 -10.95
CA ALA A 85 10.41 -10.32 -10.74
C ALA A 85 10.79 -9.04 -11.51
N ALA A 86 10.34 -8.93 -12.76
CA ALA A 86 10.55 -7.74 -13.57
C ALA A 86 9.85 -6.51 -12.98
N MET A 87 8.65 -6.69 -12.44
CA MET A 87 7.92 -5.61 -11.79
C MET A 87 8.65 -5.10 -10.54
N TRP A 88 9.15 -5.99 -9.69
CA TRP A 88 9.90 -5.57 -8.50
C TRP A 88 11.18 -4.83 -8.87
N THR A 89 11.88 -5.26 -9.91
CA THR A 89 13.04 -4.53 -10.44
C THR A 89 12.66 -3.14 -10.92
N ALA A 90 11.56 -3.02 -11.66
CA ALA A 90 11.04 -1.72 -12.12
C ALA A 90 10.64 -0.82 -10.95
N TRP A 91 10.01 -1.38 -9.91
CA TRP A 91 9.65 -0.64 -8.71
C TRP A 91 10.87 -0.07 -8.01
N GLN A 92 11.92 -0.87 -7.86
CA GLN A 92 13.18 -0.41 -7.28
C GLN A 92 13.83 0.71 -8.09
N ALA A 93 13.67 0.68 -9.42
CA ALA A 93 14.23 1.71 -10.30
C ALA A 93 13.49 3.05 -10.20
N VAL A 94 12.21 3.06 -9.83
CA VAL A 94 11.40 4.28 -9.75
C VAL A 94 11.25 4.81 -8.32
N THR A 95 11.76 4.10 -7.32
CA THR A 95 11.70 4.51 -5.92
C THR A 95 13.09 4.77 -5.35
N VAL A 96 13.20 5.79 -4.50
CA VAL A 96 14.47 6.11 -3.83
C VAL A 96 14.58 5.37 -2.52
N ALA A 97 13.53 5.45 -1.70
CA ALA A 97 13.52 4.88 -0.36
C ALA A 97 12.09 4.55 0.06
N GLN A 98 11.98 3.63 1.00
CA GLN A 98 10.71 3.30 1.63
C GLN A 98 10.91 3.25 3.14
N GLU A 99 9.94 3.80 3.89
CA GLU A 99 9.89 3.72 5.33
C GLU A 99 8.56 3.09 5.74
N CYS A 100 8.59 2.26 6.78
CA CYS A 100 7.40 1.58 7.26
C CYS A 100 7.16 1.90 8.73
N GLU A 101 5.90 2.12 9.07
CA GLU A 101 5.45 2.40 10.43
C GLU A 101 4.21 1.57 10.73
N ILE A 102 3.99 1.26 12.00
CA ILE A 102 2.76 0.62 12.46
C ILE A 102 2.05 1.60 13.39
N TRP A 103 0.80 1.89 13.07
CA TRP A 103 -0.02 2.83 13.81
C TRP A 103 -1.23 2.10 14.40
N GLU A 104 -1.59 2.48 15.62
CA GLU A 104 -2.77 1.96 16.27
C GLU A 104 -3.73 3.10 16.58
N TYR A 105 -4.99 2.94 16.17
CA TYR A 105 -6.04 3.92 16.45
C TYR A 105 -6.30 3.99 17.95
N GLN A 106 -6.32 5.21 18.48
CA GLN A 106 -6.59 5.48 19.88
C GLN A 106 -7.97 6.13 20.01
N GLU A 107 -8.98 5.28 20.20
CA GLU A 107 -10.37 5.74 20.29
C GLU A 107 -10.56 6.78 21.41
N GLU A 108 -9.95 6.55 22.56
CA GLU A 108 -10.06 7.42 23.73
C GLU A 108 -9.47 8.82 23.51
N LEU A 109 -8.48 8.93 22.62
CA LEU A 109 -7.80 10.18 22.32
C LEU A 109 -8.33 10.88 21.08
N SER A 110 -9.23 10.23 20.36
CA SER A 110 -9.75 10.71 19.08
C SER A 110 -11.10 11.38 19.26
N GLY A 111 -11.33 12.48 18.54
CA GLY A 111 -12.60 13.18 18.55
C GLY A 111 -13.64 12.61 17.60
N LEU A 112 -13.28 11.54 16.86
CA LEU A 112 -14.18 10.91 15.90
C LEU A 112 -14.97 9.78 16.56
N PRO A 113 -16.26 9.61 16.26
CA PRO A 113 -17.00 8.46 16.75
C PRO A 113 -16.47 7.17 16.12
N PRO A 114 -16.58 6.02 16.84
CA PRO A 114 -16.25 4.73 16.27
C PRO A 114 -17.06 4.46 14.99
N LEU A 115 -16.45 3.74 14.03
CA LEU A 115 -17.11 3.45 12.75
C LEU A 115 -18.48 2.76 12.91
N VAL A 116 -18.60 1.83 13.86
CA VAL A 116 -19.85 1.12 14.13
C VAL A 116 -20.94 2.10 14.56
N LYS A 117 -20.65 3.02 15.48
CA LYS A 117 -21.60 4.03 15.92
C LYS A 117 -21.96 5.03 14.82
N ALA A 118 -21.00 5.37 13.99
CA ALA A 118 -21.25 6.24 12.84
C ALA A 118 -22.22 5.58 11.85
N ALA A 119 -22.10 4.29 11.60
CA ALA A 119 -23.01 3.54 10.75
C ALA A 119 -24.43 3.46 11.35
N GLU A 120 -24.54 3.29 12.66
CA GLU A 120 -25.82 3.23 13.36
C GLU A 120 -26.58 4.55 13.35
N ARG A 121 -25.91 5.67 13.14
CA ARG A 121 -26.52 7.00 13.11
C ARG A 121 -27.29 7.32 11.82
N LYS A 122 -27.21 6.45 10.86
CA LYS A 122 -28.02 6.58 9.64
C LYS A 122 -29.46 6.20 9.91
#